data_dba4fd09c700a282e599f406a487009c
#
_entry.id   dba4fd09c700a282e599f406a487009c
#
_cell.length_a   1.000
_cell.length_b   1.000
_cell.length_c   1.000
_cell.angle_alpha   90.00
_cell.angle_beta   90.00
_cell.angle_gamma   90.00
#
_symmetry.space_group_name_H-M   'P 1'
#
loop_
_entity.id
_entity.type
_entity.pdbx_description
1 polymer ?
#
loop_
_entity_poly.entity_id
_entity_poly.type
_entity_poly.pdbx_seq_one_letter_code
_entity_poly.pdbx_strand_id
1 'polypeptide(L)'
;MKYTVEDFYSKKFEDESNEILLNERWLFSEKAMEDYVIQITNISISDYISYCESLPSIPNYTSKDITQLSSLYDCTLGMCKALKGVDHGLSYTEIATKLHDGQSYTNTPGALTKYGENQVKTASQLGLTLCIKDLWYLSAIGQIFPNLADDIQNKYFSICLLRDPFYSRVLCSMCKQETNLPNYMTILSETTQKRRLSSCKQLINFFIQQCNTESISIYPITTNFN
;
A
#
# COMPACT_ATOMS: atom_id res chain seq x y z
N MET A 1 4.53 -9.27 -23.60
CA MET A 1 3.70 -10.18 -22.75
C MET A 1 2.56 -9.35 -22.21
N LYS A 2 1.35 -9.87 -22.06
CA LYS A 2 0.20 -9.13 -21.49
C LYS A 2 -0.04 -9.69 -20.08
N TYR A 3 0.13 -8.84 -19.07
CA TYR A 3 -0.11 -9.21 -17.68
C TYR A 3 -1.61 -9.24 -17.37
N THR A 4 -2.01 -10.13 -16.45
CA THR A 4 -3.38 -10.38 -16.02
C THR A 4 -3.58 -9.98 -14.55
N VAL A 5 -4.83 -10.07 -14.06
CA VAL A 5 -5.14 -9.90 -12.64
C VAL A 5 -4.44 -10.97 -11.79
N GLU A 6 -4.42 -12.23 -12.28
CA GLU A 6 -3.72 -13.33 -11.61
C GLU A 6 -2.22 -13.06 -11.48
N ASP A 7 -1.57 -12.52 -12.53
CA ASP A 7 -0.14 -12.18 -12.47
C ASP A 7 0.14 -11.14 -11.39
N PHE A 8 -0.74 -10.13 -11.22
CA PHE A 8 -0.64 -9.16 -10.15
C PHE A 8 -0.80 -9.79 -8.77
N TYR A 9 -1.82 -10.66 -8.57
CA TYR A 9 -2.04 -11.32 -7.28
C TYR A 9 -0.94 -12.33 -6.93
N SER A 10 -0.36 -13.01 -7.92
CA SER A 10 0.76 -13.95 -7.72
C SER A 10 2.04 -13.29 -7.25
N LYS A 11 2.23 -11.98 -7.51
CA LYS A 11 3.46 -11.20 -7.25
C LYS A 11 4.71 -11.71 -7.93
N LYS A 12 4.62 -12.75 -8.77
CA LYS A 12 5.79 -13.41 -9.34
C LYS A 12 6.76 -12.45 -10.02
N PHE A 13 6.26 -11.55 -10.88
CA PHE A 13 7.10 -10.57 -11.57
C PHE A 13 7.70 -9.53 -10.60
N GLU A 14 6.92 -9.09 -9.60
CA GLU A 14 7.39 -8.17 -8.56
C GLU A 14 8.51 -8.80 -7.73
N ASP A 15 8.35 -10.07 -7.31
CA ASP A 15 9.31 -10.78 -6.48
C ASP A 15 10.60 -11.08 -7.24
N GLU A 16 10.52 -11.55 -8.48
CA GLU A 16 11.68 -11.75 -9.37
C GLU A 16 12.44 -10.43 -9.60
N SER A 17 11.72 -9.34 -9.85
CA SER A 17 12.32 -8.01 -10.05
C SER A 17 12.97 -7.48 -8.77
N ASN A 18 12.38 -7.73 -7.61
CA ASN A 18 12.96 -7.39 -6.31
C ASN A 18 14.25 -8.18 -6.05
N GLU A 19 14.28 -9.47 -6.38
CA GLU A 19 15.47 -10.31 -6.27
C GLU A 19 16.61 -9.80 -7.14
N ILE A 20 16.32 -9.47 -8.41
CA ILE A 20 17.29 -8.86 -9.32
C ILE A 20 17.80 -7.53 -8.77
N LEU A 21 16.91 -6.65 -8.34
CA LEU A 21 17.28 -5.35 -7.79
C LEU A 21 18.22 -5.44 -6.59
N LEU A 22 18.03 -6.43 -5.72
CA LEU A 22 18.80 -6.59 -4.49
C LEU A 22 20.15 -7.26 -4.72
N ASN A 23 20.22 -8.25 -5.62
CA ASN A 23 21.41 -9.08 -5.81
C ASN A 23 22.23 -8.65 -7.03
N GLU A 24 21.57 -8.18 -8.08
CA GLU A 24 22.18 -7.90 -9.39
C GLU A 24 21.63 -6.60 -9.97
N ARG A 25 21.71 -5.49 -9.19
CA ARG A 25 21.08 -4.20 -9.49
C ARG A 25 21.33 -3.69 -10.92
N TRP A 26 22.46 -4.00 -11.49
CA TRP A 26 22.83 -3.63 -12.86
C TRP A 26 21.99 -4.34 -13.94
N LEU A 27 21.31 -5.44 -13.60
CA LEU A 27 20.37 -6.16 -14.47
C LEU A 27 18.92 -5.68 -14.29
N PHE A 28 18.62 -4.90 -13.25
CA PHE A 28 17.26 -4.41 -13.01
C PHE A 28 16.83 -3.44 -14.12
N SER A 29 15.70 -3.72 -14.76
CA SER A 29 15.13 -2.90 -15.81
C SER A 29 13.96 -2.05 -15.28
N GLU A 30 14.21 -0.76 -15.02
CA GLU A 30 13.15 0.20 -14.68
C GLU A 30 12.04 0.20 -15.75
N LYS A 31 12.43 0.15 -17.04
CA LYS A 31 11.46 0.15 -18.14
C LYS A 31 10.54 -1.08 -18.13
N ALA A 32 11.06 -2.25 -17.84
CA ALA A 32 10.24 -3.46 -17.75
C ALA A 32 9.25 -3.38 -16.58
N MET A 33 9.67 -2.78 -15.47
CA MET A 33 8.79 -2.55 -14.32
C MET A 33 7.72 -1.48 -14.61
N GLU A 34 8.07 -0.38 -15.29
CA GLU A 34 7.09 0.63 -15.75
C GLU A 34 6.05 -0.01 -16.67
N ASP A 35 6.48 -0.78 -17.66
CA ASP A 35 5.58 -1.47 -18.60
C ASP A 35 4.65 -2.44 -17.88
N TYR A 36 5.14 -3.14 -16.85
CA TYR A 36 4.33 -3.99 -15.99
C TYR A 36 3.26 -3.17 -15.26
N VAL A 37 3.65 -2.10 -14.55
CA VAL A 37 2.71 -1.27 -13.79
C VAL A 37 1.67 -0.63 -14.71
N ILE A 38 2.06 -0.11 -15.86
CA ILE A 38 1.13 0.44 -16.85
C ILE A 38 0.12 -0.62 -17.33
N GLN A 39 0.58 -1.85 -17.59
CA GLN A 39 -0.33 -2.91 -18.06
C GLN A 39 -1.32 -3.34 -16.99
N ILE A 40 -0.90 -3.56 -15.75
CA ILE A 40 -1.82 -3.95 -14.68
C ILE A 40 -2.78 -2.81 -14.30
N THR A 41 -2.36 -1.54 -14.38
CA THR A 41 -3.24 -0.40 -14.13
C THR A 41 -4.18 -0.09 -15.32
N ASN A 42 -3.96 -0.65 -16.50
CA ASN A 42 -4.90 -0.60 -17.61
C ASN A 42 -6.06 -1.63 -17.49
N ILE A 43 -5.97 -2.60 -16.57
CA ILE A 43 -7.07 -3.52 -16.28
C ILE A 43 -8.10 -2.76 -15.44
N SER A 44 -9.40 -3.01 -15.68
CA SER A 44 -10.45 -2.32 -14.94
C SER A 44 -10.47 -2.69 -13.45
N ILE A 45 -10.90 -1.78 -12.59
CA ILE A 45 -11.13 -2.09 -11.16
C ILE A 45 -12.20 -3.18 -11.00
N SER A 46 -13.21 -3.21 -11.88
CA SER A 46 -14.23 -4.27 -11.88
C SER A 46 -13.63 -5.67 -12.04
N ASP A 47 -12.61 -5.82 -12.88
CA ASP A 47 -11.95 -7.12 -13.05
C ASP A 47 -11.19 -7.53 -11.78
N TYR A 48 -10.55 -6.59 -11.11
CA TYR A 48 -9.89 -6.83 -9.80
C TYR A 48 -10.90 -7.19 -8.71
N ILE A 49 -12.04 -6.50 -8.63
CA ILE A 49 -13.12 -6.80 -7.69
C ILE A 49 -13.65 -8.21 -7.96
N SER A 50 -13.96 -8.52 -9.22
CA SER A 50 -14.48 -9.84 -9.64
C SER A 50 -13.50 -10.96 -9.30
N TYR A 51 -12.21 -10.75 -9.52
CA TYR A 51 -11.18 -11.71 -9.15
C TYR A 51 -11.11 -11.90 -7.63
N CYS A 52 -11.08 -10.82 -6.86
CA CYS A 52 -11.06 -10.87 -5.39
C CYS A 52 -12.28 -11.64 -4.83
N GLU A 53 -13.47 -11.45 -5.42
CA GLU A 53 -14.69 -12.14 -5.04
C GLU A 53 -14.71 -13.62 -5.45
N SER A 54 -13.96 -13.99 -6.48
CA SER A 54 -13.84 -15.38 -6.95
C SER A 54 -12.90 -16.23 -6.08
N LEU A 55 -12.06 -15.60 -5.26
CA LEU A 55 -11.15 -16.31 -4.37
C LEU A 55 -11.93 -17.16 -3.36
N PRO A 56 -11.52 -18.41 -3.11
CA PRO A 56 -12.24 -19.33 -2.21
C PRO A 56 -12.30 -18.79 -0.76
N SER A 57 -11.34 -17.99 -0.36
CA SER A 57 -11.35 -17.22 0.88
C SER A 57 -10.41 -16.04 0.79
N ILE A 58 -10.81 -14.88 1.32
CA ILE A 58 -9.89 -13.79 1.58
C ILE A 58 -9.08 -14.15 2.83
N PRO A 59 -7.74 -14.11 2.80
CA PRO A 59 -6.91 -14.42 3.97
C PRO A 59 -7.32 -13.63 5.20
N ASN A 60 -7.14 -14.21 6.38
CA ASN A 60 -7.39 -13.49 7.63
C ASN A 60 -6.38 -12.35 7.78
N TYR A 61 -6.85 -11.23 8.28
CA TYR A 61 -6.01 -10.09 8.63
C TYR A 61 -5.78 -10.04 10.14
N THR A 62 -4.73 -9.34 10.52
CA THR A 62 -4.31 -9.10 11.90
C THR A 62 -4.34 -7.60 12.22
N SER A 63 -4.09 -7.25 13.47
CA SER A 63 -3.95 -5.84 13.84
C SER A 63 -2.83 -5.10 13.09
N LYS A 64 -1.87 -5.83 12.50
CA LYS A 64 -0.75 -5.25 11.74
C LYS A 64 -1.18 -4.79 10.35
N ASP A 65 -2.20 -5.44 9.79
CA ASP A 65 -2.72 -5.13 8.46
C ASP A 65 -3.63 -3.88 8.45
N ILE A 66 -4.11 -3.47 9.65
CA ILE A 66 -4.90 -2.25 9.79
C ILE A 66 -3.96 -1.05 9.91
N THR A 67 -3.92 -0.25 8.86
CA THR A 67 -2.95 0.84 8.67
C THR A 67 -3.01 1.90 9.78
N GLN A 68 -1.85 2.41 10.12
CA GLN A 68 -1.67 3.65 10.88
C GLN A 68 -0.63 4.51 10.15
N LEU A 69 -1.04 5.61 9.58
CA LEU A 69 -0.15 6.58 8.97
C LEU A 69 -0.35 7.97 9.59
N SER A 70 0.66 8.80 9.52
CA SER A 70 0.60 10.19 9.94
C SER A 70 0.71 11.15 8.75
N SER A 71 1.41 10.72 7.69
CA SER A 71 1.61 11.49 6.47
C SER A 71 1.47 10.57 5.26
N LEU A 72 0.52 10.89 4.37
CA LEU A 72 0.34 10.15 3.12
C LEU A 72 1.56 10.33 2.21
N TYR A 73 2.12 11.52 2.15
CA TYR A 73 3.33 11.80 1.38
C TYR A 73 4.50 10.94 1.85
N ASP A 74 4.74 10.86 3.17
CA ASP A 74 5.88 10.13 3.74
C ASP A 74 5.78 8.62 3.59
N CYS A 75 4.57 8.05 3.51
CA CYS A 75 4.42 6.62 3.22
C CYS A 75 4.38 6.30 1.71
N THR A 76 4.43 7.28 0.83
CA THR A 76 4.41 7.12 -0.62
C THR A 76 5.66 7.74 -1.27
N LEU A 77 5.54 8.89 -1.91
CA LEU A 77 6.65 9.55 -2.61
C LEU A 77 7.82 9.92 -1.69
N GLY A 78 7.53 10.34 -0.47
CA GLY A 78 8.55 10.61 0.55
C GLY A 78 9.38 9.36 0.88
N MET A 79 8.72 8.20 1.01
CA MET A 79 9.40 6.92 1.25
C MET A 79 10.29 6.53 0.07
N CYS A 80 9.77 6.62 -1.14
CA CYS A 80 10.57 6.33 -2.34
C CYS A 80 11.81 7.22 -2.40
N LYS A 81 11.66 8.51 -2.10
CA LYS A 81 12.76 9.48 -2.09
C LYS A 81 13.77 9.18 -0.96
N ALA A 82 13.29 8.83 0.24
CA ALA A 82 14.15 8.56 1.40
C ALA A 82 15.03 7.30 1.22
N LEU A 83 14.52 6.29 0.51
CA LEU A 83 15.22 5.03 0.27
C LEU A 83 15.95 4.97 -1.09
N LYS A 84 15.74 5.95 -1.98
CA LYS A 84 16.40 5.95 -3.29
C LYS A 84 17.92 6.08 -3.14
N GLY A 85 18.65 5.18 -3.80
CA GLY A 85 20.13 5.19 -3.77
C GLY A 85 20.75 4.65 -2.48
N VAL A 86 19.94 4.09 -1.57
CA VAL A 86 20.45 3.43 -0.36
C VAL A 86 20.72 1.96 -0.68
N ASP A 87 21.97 1.54 -0.62
CA ASP A 87 22.39 0.18 -0.97
C ASP A 87 22.30 -0.80 0.22
N HIS A 88 22.24 -0.29 1.44
CA HIS A 88 21.98 -1.04 2.67
C HIS A 88 20.57 -0.74 3.17
N GLY A 89 19.90 -1.71 3.75
CA GLY A 89 18.57 -1.49 4.32
C GLY A 89 18.61 -0.52 5.49
N LEU A 90 17.51 0.20 5.71
CA LEU A 90 17.39 1.17 6.82
C LEU A 90 16.47 0.64 7.92
N SER A 91 16.82 0.96 9.16
CA SER A 91 15.97 0.79 10.34
C SER A 91 14.83 1.80 10.37
N TYR A 92 13.82 1.59 11.21
CA TYR A 92 12.71 2.53 11.38
C TYR A 92 13.16 3.94 11.77
N THR A 93 14.16 4.05 12.62
CA THR A 93 14.66 5.36 13.08
C THR A 93 15.39 6.11 11.97
N GLU A 94 16.22 5.40 11.19
CA GLU A 94 16.92 6.01 10.05
C GLU A 94 15.94 6.47 8.97
N ILE A 95 14.90 5.67 8.68
CA ILE A 95 13.82 6.06 7.77
C ILE A 95 13.15 7.34 8.27
N ALA A 96 12.69 7.35 9.54
CA ALA A 96 12.00 8.50 10.09
C ALA A 96 12.86 9.78 10.02
N THR A 97 14.17 9.66 10.25
CA THR A 97 15.10 10.80 10.16
C THR A 97 15.19 11.36 8.72
N LYS A 98 14.99 10.51 7.72
CA LYS A 98 15.02 10.93 6.30
C LYS A 98 13.66 11.46 5.79
N LEU A 99 12.57 11.09 6.45
CA LEU A 99 11.23 11.53 6.05
C LEU A 99 10.97 12.97 6.48
N HIS A 100 10.17 13.69 5.68
CA HIS A 100 9.88 15.12 5.88
C HIS A 100 9.29 15.39 7.27
N ASP A 101 8.19 14.73 7.61
CA ASP A 101 7.50 14.96 8.88
C ASP A 101 8.18 14.23 10.06
N GLY A 102 8.97 13.19 9.77
CA GLY A 102 9.72 12.48 10.80
C GLY A 102 10.67 13.36 11.58
N GLN A 103 11.20 14.41 10.96
CA GLN A 103 12.09 15.37 11.60
C GLN A 103 11.43 16.14 12.74
N SER A 104 10.10 16.29 12.75
CA SER A 104 9.35 16.93 13.84
C SER A 104 9.37 16.16 15.16
N TYR A 105 9.72 14.86 15.14
CA TYR A 105 9.79 13.97 16.30
C TYR A 105 11.17 13.86 16.95
N THR A 106 12.13 14.71 16.56
CA THR A 106 13.55 14.61 16.97
C THR A 106 13.77 14.59 18.48
N ASN A 107 12.88 15.19 19.28
CA ASN A 107 13.00 15.27 20.72
C ASN A 107 12.49 14.01 21.48
N THR A 108 11.94 13.03 20.79
CA THR A 108 11.37 11.83 21.41
C THR A 108 11.76 10.59 20.58
N PRO A 109 12.90 9.93 20.89
CA PRO A 109 13.42 8.82 20.10
C PRO A 109 12.40 7.70 19.82
N GLY A 110 11.60 7.33 20.83
CA GLY A 110 10.55 6.31 20.67
C GLY A 110 9.43 6.74 19.71
N ALA A 111 9.06 8.01 19.69
CA ALA A 111 8.07 8.53 18.75
C ALA A 111 8.64 8.57 17.32
N LEU A 112 9.91 8.93 17.15
CA LEU A 112 10.59 8.91 15.87
C LEU A 112 10.61 7.49 15.27
N THR A 113 11.08 6.51 16.06
CA THR A 113 11.08 5.09 15.63
C THR A 113 9.68 4.63 15.24
N LYS A 114 8.66 4.97 16.05
CA LYS A 114 7.27 4.58 15.78
C LYS A 114 6.70 5.27 14.54
N TYR A 115 7.11 6.51 14.28
CA TYR A 115 6.77 7.21 13.04
C TYR A 115 7.30 6.45 11.83
N GLY A 116 8.60 6.15 11.78
CA GLY A 116 9.22 5.40 10.69
C GLY A 116 8.58 4.03 10.49
N GLU A 117 8.30 3.31 11.59
CA GLU A 117 7.61 2.02 11.53
C GLU A 117 6.24 2.13 10.84
N ASN A 118 5.42 3.10 11.23
CA ASN A 118 4.09 3.25 10.66
C ASN A 118 4.14 3.60 9.17
N GLN A 119 5.03 4.52 8.80
CA GLN A 119 5.14 4.97 7.41
C GLN A 119 5.66 3.87 6.48
N VAL A 120 6.74 3.15 6.87
CA VAL A 120 7.31 2.13 6.00
C VAL A 120 6.43 0.88 5.89
N LYS A 121 5.70 0.51 6.94
CA LYS A 121 4.73 -0.59 6.87
C LYS A 121 3.58 -0.27 5.92
N THR A 122 3.09 0.97 5.94
CA THR A 122 2.08 1.42 4.97
C THR A 122 2.64 1.41 3.55
N ALA A 123 3.87 1.90 3.35
CA ALA A 123 4.55 1.81 2.06
C ALA A 123 4.69 0.36 1.57
N SER A 124 4.94 -0.59 2.47
CA SER A 124 5.01 -2.02 2.14
C SER A 124 3.64 -2.59 1.75
N GLN A 125 2.55 -2.21 2.43
CA GLN A 125 1.18 -2.57 2.00
C GLN A 125 0.87 -2.07 0.59
N LEU A 126 1.43 -0.92 0.22
CA LEU A 126 1.32 -0.33 -1.12
C LEU A 126 2.38 -0.86 -2.11
N GLY A 127 3.17 -1.86 -1.73
CA GLY A 127 4.16 -2.50 -2.60
C GLY A 127 5.43 -1.68 -2.87
N LEU A 128 5.63 -0.53 -2.18
CA LEU A 128 6.76 0.38 -2.44
C LEU A 128 8.05 -0.02 -1.71
N THR A 129 7.95 -0.79 -0.64
CA THR A 129 9.09 -1.23 0.17
C THR A 129 9.01 -2.70 0.51
N LEU A 130 10.15 -3.29 0.85
CA LEU A 130 10.27 -4.66 1.31
C LEU A 130 11.19 -4.75 2.53
N CYS A 131 10.94 -5.74 3.40
CA CYS A 131 11.70 -5.95 4.62
C CYS A 131 12.55 -7.23 4.49
N ILE A 132 13.85 -7.11 4.74
CA ILE A 132 14.78 -8.25 4.78
C ILE A 132 15.60 -8.13 6.06
N LYS A 133 15.53 -9.15 6.92
CA LYS A 133 16.27 -9.19 8.20
C LYS A 133 16.09 -7.90 9.03
N ASP A 134 14.85 -7.47 9.18
CA ASP A 134 14.45 -6.25 9.92
C ASP A 134 14.98 -4.91 9.34
N LEU A 135 15.54 -4.93 8.16
CA LEU A 135 15.94 -3.73 7.41
C LEU A 135 15.01 -3.53 6.20
N TRP A 136 14.77 -2.27 5.89
CA TRP A 136 13.84 -1.86 4.85
C TRP A 136 14.55 -1.34 3.62
N TYR A 137 14.10 -1.81 2.47
CA TYR A 137 14.64 -1.50 1.15
C TYR A 137 13.52 -0.95 0.27
N LEU A 138 13.90 -0.16 -0.72
CA LEU A 138 12.98 0.23 -1.78
C LEU A 138 12.73 -0.97 -2.70
N SER A 139 11.47 -1.27 -2.98
CA SER A 139 11.10 -2.34 -3.92
C SER A 139 11.38 -1.94 -5.37
N ALA A 140 11.30 -2.90 -6.29
CA ALA A 140 11.39 -2.65 -7.73
C ALA A 140 10.34 -1.64 -8.21
N ILE A 141 9.11 -1.72 -7.68
CA ILE A 141 8.06 -0.74 -7.95
C ILE A 141 8.39 0.61 -7.31
N GLY A 142 8.87 0.62 -6.08
CA GLY A 142 9.29 1.86 -5.41
C GLY A 142 10.38 2.63 -6.17
N GLN A 143 11.27 1.93 -6.91
CA GLN A 143 12.29 2.58 -7.74
C GLN A 143 11.70 3.44 -8.85
N ILE A 144 10.63 2.97 -9.49
CA ILE A 144 10.04 3.63 -10.66
C ILE A 144 8.83 4.52 -10.29
N PHE A 145 8.22 4.28 -9.12
CA PHE A 145 6.96 4.86 -8.70
C PHE A 145 6.90 6.40 -8.80
N PRO A 146 7.94 7.17 -8.39
CA PRO A 146 7.93 8.62 -8.51
C PRO A 146 7.90 9.16 -9.95
N ASN A 147 8.21 8.30 -10.93
CA ASN A 147 8.23 8.68 -12.35
C ASN A 147 6.91 8.38 -13.07
N LEU A 148 6.00 7.66 -12.41
CA LEU A 148 4.68 7.33 -12.98
C LEU A 148 3.75 8.55 -12.94
N ALA A 149 2.84 8.64 -13.88
CA ALA A 149 1.78 9.66 -13.88
C ALA A 149 0.84 9.46 -12.67
N ASP A 150 0.27 10.54 -12.17
CA ASP A 150 -0.56 10.56 -10.94
C ASP A 150 -1.77 9.61 -11.02
N ASP A 151 -2.41 9.52 -12.18
CA ASP A 151 -3.54 8.61 -12.41
C ASP A 151 -3.11 7.14 -12.33
N ILE A 152 -1.93 6.80 -12.84
CA ILE A 152 -1.33 5.46 -12.74
C ILE A 152 -0.98 5.16 -11.27
N GLN A 153 -0.38 6.11 -10.55
CA GLN A 153 -0.05 5.98 -9.13
C GLN A 153 -1.32 5.72 -8.30
N ASN A 154 -2.38 6.51 -8.50
CA ASN A 154 -3.64 6.39 -7.78
C ASN A 154 -4.32 5.04 -8.05
N LYS A 155 -4.34 4.60 -9.31
CA LYS A 155 -4.90 3.31 -9.68
C LYS A 155 -4.08 2.14 -9.13
N TYR A 156 -2.75 2.24 -9.17
CA TYR A 156 -1.86 1.26 -8.57
C TYR A 156 -2.15 1.08 -7.07
N PHE A 157 -2.30 2.18 -6.32
CA PHE A 157 -2.69 2.08 -4.91
C PHE A 157 -4.04 1.40 -4.72
N SER A 158 -5.02 1.71 -5.55
CA SER A 158 -6.35 1.11 -5.47
C SER A 158 -6.30 -0.42 -5.64
N ILE A 159 -5.52 -0.93 -6.59
CA ILE A 159 -5.38 -2.38 -6.79
C ILE A 159 -4.52 -3.04 -5.71
N CYS A 160 -3.52 -2.36 -5.15
CA CYS A 160 -2.77 -2.85 -3.99
C CYS A 160 -3.67 -3.05 -2.76
N LEU A 161 -4.60 -2.12 -2.53
CA LEU A 161 -5.58 -2.26 -1.44
C LEU A 161 -6.50 -3.46 -1.65
N LEU A 162 -6.91 -3.78 -2.88
CA LEU A 162 -7.69 -4.99 -3.17
C LEU A 162 -6.88 -6.28 -2.93
N ARG A 163 -5.54 -6.23 -2.98
CA ARG A 163 -4.66 -7.36 -2.67
C ARG A 163 -4.38 -7.50 -1.16
N ASP A 164 -4.57 -6.44 -0.37
CA ASP A 164 -4.39 -6.47 1.07
C ASP A 164 -5.57 -7.16 1.79
N PRO A 165 -5.34 -8.09 2.73
CA PRO A 165 -6.42 -8.87 3.36
C PRO A 165 -7.47 -8.04 4.11
N PHE A 166 -7.06 -6.96 4.79
CA PHE A 166 -7.97 -6.08 5.51
C PHE A 166 -8.79 -5.23 4.53
N TYR A 167 -8.09 -4.53 3.63
CA TYR A 167 -8.75 -3.62 2.70
C TYR A 167 -9.63 -4.36 1.71
N SER A 168 -9.22 -5.51 1.18
CA SER A 168 -10.04 -6.25 0.23
C SER A 168 -11.42 -6.63 0.81
N ARG A 169 -11.49 -7.00 2.11
CA ARG A 169 -12.77 -7.26 2.77
C ARG A 169 -13.65 -6.01 2.86
N VAL A 170 -13.07 -4.88 3.23
CA VAL A 170 -13.79 -3.60 3.32
C VAL A 170 -14.28 -3.16 1.94
N LEU A 171 -13.39 -3.18 0.93
CA LEU A 171 -13.68 -2.69 -0.41
C LEU A 171 -14.68 -3.57 -1.16
N CYS A 172 -14.56 -4.90 -1.07
CA CYS A 172 -15.56 -5.82 -1.63
C CYS A 172 -16.92 -5.68 -0.92
N SER A 173 -16.95 -5.35 0.39
CA SER A 173 -18.21 -5.04 1.07
C SER A 173 -18.86 -3.76 0.52
N MET A 174 -18.06 -2.70 0.30
CA MET A 174 -18.54 -1.44 -0.28
C MET A 174 -19.13 -1.62 -1.68
N CYS A 175 -18.74 -2.64 -2.42
CA CYS A 175 -19.33 -2.96 -3.71
C CYS A 175 -20.73 -3.61 -3.59
N LYS A 176 -21.12 -4.09 -2.41
CA LYS A 176 -22.35 -4.86 -2.19
C LYS A 176 -23.37 -4.18 -1.28
N GLN A 177 -22.89 -3.42 -0.30
CA GLN A 177 -23.73 -2.82 0.74
C GLN A 177 -23.06 -1.66 1.43
N GLU A 178 -23.84 -0.88 2.17
CA GLU A 178 -23.29 0.12 3.09
C GLU A 178 -22.35 -0.55 4.10
N THR A 179 -21.17 0.05 4.29
CA THR A 179 -20.07 -0.57 5.04
C THR A 179 -19.70 0.31 6.23
N ASN A 180 -19.83 -0.24 7.46
CA ASN A 180 -19.33 0.43 8.66
C ASN A 180 -17.91 -0.02 8.96
N LEU A 181 -16.91 0.86 8.74
CA LEU A 181 -15.48 0.54 8.88
C LEU A 181 -15.09 0.02 10.26
N PRO A 182 -15.56 0.57 11.41
CA PRO A 182 -15.28 0.00 12.73
C PRO A 182 -15.59 -1.49 12.87
N ASN A 183 -16.62 -2.02 12.20
CA ASN A 183 -16.98 -3.44 12.26
C ASN A 183 -15.87 -4.36 11.72
N TYR A 184 -15.00 -3.86 10.85
CA TYR A 184 -13.82 -4.57 10.33
C TYR A 184 -12.57 -4.36 11.20
N MET A 185 -12.62 -3.49 12.21
CA MET A 185 -11.49 -3.17 13.07
C MET A 185 -11.62 -3.76 14.48
N THR A 186 -12.55 -4.68 14.72
CA THR A 186 -12.89 -5.25 16.04
C THR A 186 -11.75 -5.99 16.74
N ILE A 187 -10.72 -6.39 16.00
CA ILE A 187 -9.47 -6.96 16.58
C ILE A 187 -8.61 -5.91 17.30
N LEU A 188 -8.95 -4.62 17.18
CA LEU A 188 -8.31 -3.52 17.89
C LEU A 188 -9.18 -3.04 19.05
N SER A 189 -8.55 -2.52 20.10
CA SER A 189 -9.29 -1.78 21.13
C SER A 189 -9.96 -0.54 20.50
N GLU A 190 -11.09 -0.09 21.07
CA GLU A 190 -11.84 1.06 20.54
C GLU A 190 -10.99 2.33 20.42
N THR A 191 -10.12 2.60 21.39
CA THR A 191 -9.19 3.74 21.33
C THR A 191 -8.23 3.63 20.14
N THR A 192 -7.76 2.41 19.82
CA THR A 192 -6.88 2.17 18.68
C THR A 192 -7.66 2.26 17.35
N GLN A 193 -8.90 1.77 17.31
CA GLN A 193 -9.78 1.93 16.16
C GLN A 193 -9.96 3.42 15.82
N LYS A 194 -10.37 4.24 16.78
CA LYS A 194 -10.56 5.69 16.61
C LYS A 194 -9.31 6.37 16.05
N ARG A 195 -8.13 5.99 16.54
CA ARG A 195 -6.84 6.54 16.08
C ARG A 195 -6.50 6.14 14.65
N ARG A 196 -6.80 4.88 14.22
CA ARG A 196 -6.45 4.37 12.88
C ARG A 196 -7.51 4.67 11.82
N LEU A 197 -8.71 5.06 12.23
CA LEU A 197 -9.84 5.27 11.34
C LEU A 197 -9.54 6.26 10.21
N SER A 198 -8.93 7.40 10.55
CA SER A 198 -8.56 8.42 9.57
C SER A 198 -7.53 7.92 8.56
N SER A 199 -6.57 7.12 9.03
CA SER A 199 -5.54 6.51 8.17
C SER A 199 -6.18 5.54 7.16
N CYS A 200 -7.05 4.66 7.63
CA CYS A 200 -7.76 3.73 6.76
C CYS A 200 -8.62 4.46 5.72
N LYS A 201 -9.34 5.52 6.14
CA LYS A 201 -10.15 6.33 5.22
C LYS A 201 -9.30 7.01 4.14
N GLN A 202 -8.12 7.53 4.48
CA GLN A 202 -7.23 8.14 3.50
C GLN A 202 -6.85 7.15 2.39
N LEU A 203 -6.52 5.90 2.76
CA LEU A 203 -6.21 4.87 1.76
C LEU A 203 -7.45 4.43 0.97
N ILE A 204 -8.57 4.20 1.63
CA ILE A 204 -9.83 3.83 0.97
C ILE A 204 -10.26 4.88 -0.07
N ASN A 205 -9.93 6.15 0.15
CA ASN A 205 -10.25 7.23 -0.80
C ASN A 205 -9.59 7.02 -2.18
N PHE A 206 -8.43 6.39 -2.29
CA PHE A 206 -7.86 6.03 -3.60
C PHE A 206 -8.81 5.13 -4.38
N PHE A 207 -9.33 4.09 -3.72
CA PHE A 207 -10.27 3.18 -4.34
C PHE A 207 -11.60 3.88 -4.71
N ILE A 208 -12.13 4.73 -3.82
CA ILE A 208 -13.37 5.49 -4.11
C ILE A 208 -13.18 6.40 -5.33
N GLN A 209 -12.07 7.12 -5.39
CA GLN A 209 -11.75 7.99 -6.54
C GLN A 209 -11.62 7.19 -7.83
N GLN A 210 -10.98 6.03 -7.78
CA GLN A 210 -10.83 5.18 -8.96
C GLN A 210 -12.16 4.58 -9.42
N CYS A 211 -13.03 4.14 -8.48
CA CYS A 211 -14.38 3.70 -8.81
C CYS A 211 -15.19 4.82 -9.50
N ASN A 212 -15.10 6.05 -9.00
CA ASN A 212 -15.74 7.20 -9.62
C ASN A 212 -15.21 7.46 -11.04
N THR A 213 -13.90 7.38 -11.24
CA THR A 213 -13.28 7.56 -12.56
C THR A 213 -13.75 6.50 -13.56
N GLU A 214 -13.91 5.27 -13.12
CA GLU A 214 -14.39 4.15 -13.96
C GLU A 214 -15.92 4.00 -13.97
N SER A 215 -16.67 4.90 -13.33
CA SER A 215 -18.13 4.86 -13.21
C SER A 215 -18.67 3.58 -12.54
N ILE A 216 -17.92 3.04 -11.59
CA ILE A 216 -18.30 1.86 -10.81
C ILE A 216 -19.12 2.32 -9.59
N SER A 217 -20.31 1.78 -9.43
CA SER A 217 -21.17 2.06 -8.29
C SER A 217 -20.65 1.38 -7.03
N ILE A 218 -20.53 2.15 -5.95
CA ILE A 218 -20.16 1.67 -4.62
C ILE A 218 -21.10 2.27 -3.57
N TYR A 219 -21.28 1.55 -2.47
CA TYR A 219 -22.08 2.01 -1.34
C TYR A 219 -21.22 2.87 -0.39
N PRO A 220 -21.87 3.77 0.38
CA PRO A 220 -21.18 4.61 1.35
C PRO A 220 -20.41 3.82 2.41
N ILE A 221 -19.32 4.39 2.87
CA ILE A 221 -18.61 3.92 4.06
C ILE A 221 -18.94 4.82 5.25
N THR A 222 -19.36 4.21 6.34
CA THR A 222 -19.66 4.92 7.61
C THR A 222 -18.57 4.61 8.64
N THR A 223 -18.53 5.42 9.68
CA THR A 223 -17.50 5.37 10.75
C THR A 223 -18.11 5.48 12.14
N ASN A 224 -19.35 5.01 12.28
CA ASN A 224 -20.07 5.07 13.54
C ASN A 224 -19.59 3.94 14.48
N PHE A 225 -19.28 4.31 15.72
CA PHE A 225 -19.05 3.36 16.81
C PHE A 225 -20.39 3.06 17.46
N ASN A 226 -20.75 1.79 17.50
CA ASN A 226 -21.96 1.31 18.19
C ASN A 226 -21.70 1.20 19.69
#